data_b8227b76e84c9c257a20490e9cf845cb
#
_entry.id   b8227b76e84c9c257a20490e9cf845cb
#
_cell.length_a   1.000
_cell.length_b   1.000
_cell.length_c   1.000
_cell.angle_alpha   90.00
_cell.angle_beta   90.00
_cell.angle_gamma   90.00
#
_symmetry.space_group_name_H-M   'P 1'
#
loop_
_entity.id
_entity.type
_entity.pdbx_description
1 polymer ?
#
loop_
_entity_poly.entity_id
_entity_poly.type
_entity_poly.pdbx_seq_one_letter_code
_entity_poly.pdbx_strand_id
1 'polypeptide(L)'
;MPRHIQYLLFALLLAVLPGSAGAAESDVTARGIFALLPESIFENTPEGLSPQDKQKLLTDGHSEFWEVAGETEDVMVFASLPFRDTAVALRLLRNSADGSVLAAFGTLGGSVCTLELWRVDATGRAVPADTPPEPDITAFFAPGRKMPPDVQATVMICLGLGGLKAQPLFWTSTGMAHVPVDNDVSFQWNGKNFEKLVQKHTD
;
A
#
# COMPACT_ATOMS: atom_id res chain seq x y z
N MET A 1 33.50 81.20 -9.46
CA MET A 1 32.86 80.48 -8.34
C MET A 1 32.03 79.39 -8.93
N PRO A 2 32.45 78.14 -8.90
CA PRO A 2 31.56 77.01 -9.26
C PRO A 2 31.05 76.24 -8.01
N ARG A 3 29.77 75.97 -8.03
CA ARG A 3 29.04 75.22 -7.04
C ARG A 3 29.24 73.69 -7.28
N HIS A 4 29.74 73.00 -6.28
CA HIS A 4 29.81 71.57 -6.29
C HIS A 4 28.40 70.97 -6.00
N ILE A 5 27.89 70.18 -6.94
CA ILE A 5 26.72 69.39 -6.79
C ILE A 5 27.21 67.98 -6.41
N GLN A 6 26.99 67.58 -5.13
CA GLN A 6 27.21 66.24 -4.64
C GLN A 6 26.01 65.34 -5.03
N TYR A 7 26.24 64.37 -5.89
CA TYR A 7 25.29 63.31 -6.17
C TYR A 7 25.43 62.22 -5.11
N LEU A 8 24.45 62.15 -4.22
CA LEU A 8 24.26 61.03 -3.28
C LEU A 8 23.71 59.86 -4.07
N LEU A 9 24.56 58.87 -4.36
CA LEU A 9 24.16 57.56 -4.88
C LEU A 9 23.54 56.74 -3.76
N PHE A 10 22.21 56.68 -3.72
CA PHE A 10 21.47 55.72 -2.89
C PHE A 10 21.58 54.35 -3.53
N ALA A 11 22.53 53.52 -3.06
CA ALA A 11 22.58 52.12 -3.40
C ALA A 11 21.42 51.38 -2.66
N LEU A 12 20.33 51.12 -3.37
CA LEU A 12 19.23 50.31 -2.90
C LEU A 12 19.69 48.84 -2.91
N LEU A 13 20.11 48.34 -1.75
CA LEU A 13 20.40 46.92 -1.54
C LEU A 13 19.06 46.15 -1.51
N LEU A 14 18.64 45.60 -2.65
CA LEU A 14 17.58 44.62 -2.74
C LEU A 14 18.08 43.33 -2.07
N ALA A 15 17.75 43.15 -0.82
CA ALA A 15 17.86 41.86 -0.14
C ALA A 15 16.88 40.88 -0.81
N VAL A 16 17.41 40.08 -1.72
CA VAL A 16 16.72 38.87 -2.23
C VAL A 16 16.66 37.90 -1.06
N LEU A 17 15.53 37.88 -0.35
CA LEU A 17 15.20 36.80 0.57
C LEU A 17 15.14 35.53 -0.27
N PRO A 18 15.89 34.48 0.08
CA PRO A 18 15.65 33.16 -0.52
C PRO A 18 14.23 32.78 -0.12
N GLY A 19 13.32 32.81 -1.11
CA GLY A 19 12.02 32.19 -0.96
C GLY A 19 12.25 30.77 -0.49
N SER A 20 11.78 30.45 0.70
CA SER A 20 11.61 29.06 1.11
C SER A 20 10.80 28.40 0.00
N ALA A 21 11.50 27.61 -0.84
CA ALA A 21 10.85 26.64 -1.69
C ALA A 21 10.12 25.74 -0.72
N GLY A 22 8.83 26.01 -0.49
CA GLY A 22 7.93 25.04 0.07
C GLY A 22 8.15 23.79 -0.77
N ALA A 23 8.60 22.71 -0.16
CA ALA A 23 8.62 21.42 -0.80
C ALA A 23 7.21 21.28 -1.38
N ALA A 24 7.09 21.24 -2.70
CA ALA A 24 5.85 20.89 -3.35
C ALA A 24 5.53 19.52 -2.78
N GLU A 25 4.49 19.46 -1.96
CA GLU A 25 3.88 18.22 -1.52
C GLU A 25 3.57 17.51 -2.82
N SER A 26 4.37 16.50 -3.15
CA SER A 26 4.20 15.77 -4.40
C SER A 26 2.81 15.18 -4.33
N ASP A 27 1.92 15.57 -5.24
CA ASP A 27 0.58 15.01 -5.45
C ASP A 27 0.68 13.54 -5.89
N VAL A 28 1.35 12.71 -5.08
CA VAL A 28 1.48 11.29 -5.30
C VAL A 28 0.15 10.65 -4.94
N THR A 29 -0.64 10.33 -5.95
CA THR A 29 -1.94 9.67 -5.80
C THR A 29 -1.84 8.18 -6.08
N ALA A 30 -2.81 7.40 -5.61
CA ALA A 30 -2.89 5.97 -5.91
C ALA A 30 -2.95 5.72 -7.43
N ARG A 31 -3.67 6.55 -8.19
CA ARG A 31 -3.71 6.48 -9.66
C ARG A 31 -2.35 6.75 -10.28
N GLY A 32 -1.63 7.76 -9.80
CA GLY A 32 -0.28 8.06 -10.27
C GLY A 32 0.70 6.93 -9.99
N ILE A 33 0.64 6.32 -8.81
CA ILE A 33 1.45 5.16 -8.46
C ILE A 33 1.05 3.95 -9.30
N PHE A 34 -0.25 3.68 -9.50
CA PHE A 34 -0.70 2.58 -10.38
C PHE A 34 -0.12 2.70 -11.79
N ALA A 35 -0.01 3.90 -12.33
CA ALA A 35 0.62 4.11 -13.63
C ALA A 35 2.09 3.66 -13.68
N LEU A 36 2.82 3.77 -12.57
CA LEU A 36 4.25 3.41 -12.46
C LEU A 36 4.49 1.92 -12.20
N LEU A 37 3.52 1.22 -11.57
CA LEU A 37 3.67 -0.20 -11.25
C LEU A 37 3.63 -1.07 -12.50
N PRO A 38 4.35 -2.20 -12.55
CA PRO A 38 4.27 -3.12 -13.68
C PRO A 38 2.93 -3.84 -13.73
N GLU A 39 2.52 -4.33 -14.91
CA GLU A 39 1.30 -5.10 -15.09
C GLU A 39 1.33 -6.43 -14.32
N SER A 40 2.51 -6.96 -14.02
CA SER A 40 2.71 -8.20 -13.26
C SER A 40 2.12 -8.17 -11.85
N ILE A 41 1.80 -7.00 -11.30
CA ILE A 41 1.08 -6.92 -10.01
C ILE A 41 -0.28 -7.65 -10.03
N PHE A 42 -0.85 -7.90 -11.22
CA PHE A 42 -2.09 -8.67 -11.41
C PHE A 42 -1.84 -10.15 -11.79
N GLU A 43 -0.58 -10.63 -11.81
CA GLU A 43 -0.25 -11.99 -12.25
C GLU A 43 -0.91 -13.10 -11.41
N ASN A 44 -1.25 -12.78 -10.16
CA ASN A 44 -1.93 -13.69 -9.25
C ASN A 44 -3.46 -13.61 -9.34
N THR A 45 -4.00 -12.93 -10.35
CA THR A 45 -5.43 -12.89 -10.65
C THR A 45 -5.73 -13.73 -11.91
N PRO A 46 -6.93 -14.34 -12.04
CA PRO A 46 -7.27 -15.15 -13.21
C PRO A 46 -7.19 -14.39 -14.52
N GLU A 47 -7.56 -13.11 -14.52
CA GLU A 47 -7.66 -12.27 -15.71
C GLU A 47 -6.30 -11.65 -16.11
N GLY A 48 -5.41 -11.47 -15.14
CA GLY A 48 -4.19 -10.70 -15.35
C GLY A 48 -4.46 -9.24 -15.71
N LEU A 49 -3.45 -8.51 -16.16
CA LEU A 49 -3.58 -7.14 -16.64
C LEU A 49 -2.72 -6.94 -17.88
N SER A 50 -3.35 -6.61 -19.01
CA SER A 50 -2.61 -6.21 -20.21
C SER A 50 -2.21 -4.72 -20.14
N PRO A 51 -1.17 -4.28 -20.86
CA PRO A 51 -0.84 -2.85 -20.97
C PRO A 51 -2.00 -2.00 -21.51
N GLN A 52 -2.83 -2.57 -22.39
CA GLN A 52 -3.99 -1.90 -22.95
C GLN A 52 -5.11 -1.73 -21.92
N ASP A 53 -5.37 -2.77 -21.11
CA ASP A 53 -6.34 -2.70 -20.02
C ASP A 53 -5.91 -1.72 -18.95
N LYS A 54 -4.61 -1.74 -18.59
CA LYS A 54 -4.04 -0.76 -17.66
C LYS A 54 -4.27 0.68 -18.15
N GLN A 55 -4.00 0.94 -19.43
CA GLN A 55 -4.24 2.27 -20.02
C GLN A 55 -5.71 2.66 -19.94
N LYS A 56 -6.63 1.76 -20.26
CA LYS A 56 -8.08 2.01 -20.16
C LYS A 56 -8.51 2.26 -18.71
N LEU A 57 -7.98 1.50 -17.74
CA LEU A 57 -8.25 1.74 -16.31
C LEU A 57 -7.80 3.14 -15.88
N LEU A 58 -6.66 3.60 -16.39
CA LEU A 58 -6.12 4.93 -16.08
C LEU A 58 -6.94 6.06 -16.73
N THR A 59 -7.47 5.87 -17.93
CA THR A 59 -8.21 6.91 -18.68
C THR A 59 -9.72 6.86 -18.44
N ASP A 60 -10.31 5.68 -18.50
CA ASP A 60 -11.75 5.49 -18.55
C ASP A 60 -12.32 4.88 -17.26
N GLY A 61 -11.43 4.37 -16.38
CA GLY A 61 -11.80 3.68 -15.14
C GLY A 61 -12.33 2.25 -15.36
N HIS A 62 -12.35 1.75 -16.60
CA HIS A 62 -12.77 0.39 -16.90
C HIS A 62 -12.07 -0.16 -18.15
N SER A 63 -11.95 -1.49 -18.21
CA SER A 63 -11.43 -2.23 -19.36
C SER A 63 -12.36 -3.41 -19.69
N GLU A 64 -11.88 -4.38 -20.45
CA GLU A 64 -12.66 -5.59 -20.75
C GLU A 64 -12.84 -6.47 -19.49
N PHE A 65 -11.80 -6.57 -18.65
CA PHE A 65 -11.78 -7.50 -17.52
C PHE A 65 -11.79 -6.83 -16.16
N TRP A 66 -11.60 -5.51 -16.09
CA TRP A 66 -11.46 -4.78 -14.84
C TRP A 66 -12.20 -3.45 -14.85
N GLU A 67 -12.68 -3.06 -13.67
CA GLU A 67 -13.17 -1.69 -13.41
C GLU A 67 -12.54 -1.13 -12.14
N VAL A 68 -12.42 0.19 -12.07
CA VAL A 68 -12.10 0.91 -10.82
C VAL A 68 -13.38 1.01 -10.00
N ALA A 69 -13.53 0.12 -9.01
CA ALA A 69 -14.69 0.05 -8.14
C ALA A 69 -14.71 1.13 -7.05
N GLY A 70 -13.55 1.72 -6.76
CA GLY A 70 -13.42 2.81 -5.79
C GLY A 70 -12.05 3.45 -5.87
N GLU A 71 -12.02 4.76 -5.60
CA GLU A 71 -10.78 5.54 -5.65
C GLU A 71 -10.80 6.68 -4.64
N THR A 72 -9.68 6.86 -3.98
CA THR A 72 -9.34 8.04 -3.18
C THR A 72 -7.90 8.45 -3.51
N GLU A 73 -7.40 9.50 -2.89
CA GLU A 73 -5.99 9.90 -3.06
C GLU A 73 -5.02 8.75 -2.75
N ASP A 74 -5.28 7.98 -1.69
CA ASP A 74 -4.39 6.93 -1.19
C ASP A 74 -4.83 5.50 -1.52
N VAL A 75 -5.96 5.30 -2.15
CA VAL A 75 -6.50 3.95 -2.41
C VAL A 75 -7.13 3.87 -3.79
N MET A 76 -6.82 2.80 -4.51
CA MET A 76 -7.60 2.34 -5.67
C MET A 76 -8.06 0.91 -5.43
N VAL A 77 -9.32 0.63 -5.74
CA VAL A 77 -9.89 -0.72 -5.69
C VAL A 77 -10.33 -1.10 -7.09
N PHE A 78 -9.94 -2.27 -7.52
CA PHE A 78 -10.30 -2.85 -8.81
C PHE A 78 -11.17 -4.07 -8.58
N ALA A 79 -12.20 -4.24 -9.39
CA ALA A 79 -13.03 -5.43 -9.41
C ALA A 79 -12.98 -6.08 -10.78
N SER A 80 -12.94 -7.41 -10.81
CA SER A 80 -12.99 -8.18 -12.06
C SER A 80 -14.37 -8.09 -12.71
N LEU A 81 -14.42 -8.16 -14.03
CA LEU A 81 -15.66 -8.13 -14.82
C LEU A 81 -15.86 -9.49 -15.50
N PRO A 82 -17.10 -9.91 -15.72
CA PRO A 82 -18.35 -9.21 -15.39
C PRO A 82 -18.88 -9.52 -13.97
N PHE A 83 -18.32 -10.50 -13.26
CA PHE A 83 -18.94 -11.06 -12.05
C PHE A 83 -18.50 -10.40 -10.74
N ARG A 84 -17.40 -9.63 -10.76
CA ARG A 84 -16.83 -8.97 -9.57
C ARG A 84 -16.46 -9.95 -8.46
N ASP A 85 -16.04 -11.16 -8.83
CA ASP A 85 -15.68 -12.25 -7.92
C ASP A 85 -14.23 -12.12 -7.40
N THR A 86 -13.41 -11.34 -8.11
CA THR A 86 -12.05 -11.00 -7.68
C THR A 86 -11.96 -9.48 -7.46
N ALA A 87 -11.40 -9.09 -6.35
CA ALA A 87 -11.08 -7.69 -6.07
C ALA A 87 -9.62 -7.56 -5.65
N VAL A 88 -8.97 -6.53 -6.13
CA VAL A 88 -7.61 -6.15 -5.73
C VAL A 88 -7.58 -4.68 -5.33
N ALA A 89 -6.69 -4.32 -4.45
CA ALA A 89 -6.53 -2.93 -4.06
C ALA A 89 -5.06 -2.51 -4.06
N LEU A 90 -4.85 -1.25 -4.39
CA LEU A 90 -3.63 -0.51 -4.17
C LEU A 90 -3.88 0.47 -3.04
N ARG A 91 -2.99 0.47 -2.04
CA ARG A 91 -3.00 1.44 -0.94
C ARG A 91 -1.64 2.10 -0.79
N LEU A 92 -1.65 3.40 -0.62
CA LEU A 92 -0.46 4.17 -0.32
C LEU A 92 -0.27 4.31 1.19
N LEU A 93 0.94 4.02 1.65
CA LEU A 93 1.39 4.17 3.02
C LEU A 93 2.49 5.23 3.00
N ARG A 94 2.15 6.44 3.45
CA ARG A 94 3.05 7.60 3.40
C ARG A 94 4.04 7.56 4.55
N ASN A 95 5.30 7.83 4.26
CA ASN A 95 6.33 8.02 5.27
C ASN A 95 6.32 9.49 5.72
N SER A 96 5.99 9.73 6.98
CA SER A 96 5.91 11.08 7.54
C SER A 96 7.27 11.77 7.72
N ALA A 97 8.38 11.02 7.66
CA ALA A 97 9.71 11.57 7.90
C ALA A 97 10.37 12.13 6.64
N ASP A 98 10.16 11.52 5.48
CA ASP A 98 10.84 11.86 4.23
C ASP A 98 9.89 12.02 3.03
N GLY A 99 8.57 11.85 3.24
CA GLY A 99 7.56 11.94 2.20
C GLY A 99 7.60 10.78 1.19
N SER A 100 8.43 9.77 1.38
CA SER A 100 8.43 8.58 0.52
C SER A 100 7.13 7.80 0.69
N VAL A 101 6.79 7.00 -0.32
CA VAL A 101 5.55 6.23 -0.33
C VAL A 101 5.87 4.75 -0.48
N LEU A 102 5.24 3.95 0.36
CA LEU A 102 5.16 2.50 0.20
C LEU A 102 3.78 2.17 -0.37
N ALA A 103 3.75 1.59 -1.55
CA ALA A 103 2.52 1.13 -2.19
C ALA A 103 2.31 -0.34 -1.84
N ALA A 104 1.18 -0.66 -1.23
CA ALA A 104 0.75 -2.02 -0.93
C ALA A 104 -0.33 -2.43 -1.93
N PHE A 105 -0.07 -3.47 -2.71
CA PHE A 105 -1.01 -4.04 -3.68
C PHE A 105 -1.36 -5.47 -3.29
N GLY A 106 -2.64 -5.82 -3.32
CA GLY A 106 -3.05 -7.15 -2.93
C GLY A 106 -4.51 -7.46 -3.22
N THR A 107 -4.83 -8.75 -3.21
CA THR A 107 -6.21 -9.22 -3.33
C THR A 107 -7.01 -8.89 -2.07
N LEU A 108 -8.28 -8.56 -2.26
CA LEU A 108 -9.24 -8.31 -1.19
C LEU A 108 -10.17 -9.51 -1.05
N GLY A 109 -10.26 -10.05 0.18
CA GLY A 109 -11.14 -11.18 0.47
C GLY A 109 -10.58 -12.53 -0.02
N GLY A 110 -11.42 -13.56 0.10
CA GLY A 110 -11.02 -14.93 -0.23
C GLY A 110 -10.26 -15.65 0.88
N SER A 111 -10.03 -16.94 0.68
CA SER A 111 -9.27 -17.80 1.62
C SER A 111 -7.75 -17.67 1.43
N VAL A 112 -7.33 -17.23 0.26
CA VAL A 112 -5.93 -17.01 -0.09
C VAL A 112 -5.79 -15.57 -0.59
N CYS A 113 -4.86 -14.83 -0.04
CA CYS A 113 -4.56 -13.47 -0.47
C CYS A 113 -3.15 -13.37 -1.05
N THR A 114 -2.93 -12.35 -1.85
CA THR A 114 -1.62 -11.95 -2.34
C THR A 114 -1.30 -10.56 -1.79
N LEU A 115 -0.04 -10.29 -1.57
CA LEU A 115 0.44 -8.97 -1.17
C LEU A 115 1.80 -8.71 -1.80
N GLU A 116 1.91 -7.57 -2.44
CA GLU A 116 3.18 -7.01 -2.91
C GLU A 116 3.36 -5.61 -2.33
N LEU A 117 4.58 -5.31 -1.94
CA LEU A 117 4.96 -3.97 -1.49
C LEU A 117 5.95 -3.36 -2.48
N TRP A 118 5.75 -2.10 -2.81
CA TRP A 118 6.57 -1.33 -3.73
C TRP A 118 6.94 0.00 -3.10
N ARG A 119 8.23 0.28 -3.02
CA ARG A 119 8.70 1.61 -2.59
C ARG A 119 8.81 2.52 -3.80
N VAL A 120 8.20 3.70 -3.69
CA VAL A 120 8.34 4.75 -4.72
C VAL A 120 9.25 5.83 -4.17
N ASP A 121 10.35 6.05 -4.85
CA ASP A 121 11.33 7.06 -4.47
C ASP A 121 10.93 8.46 -4.99
N ALA A 122 11.66 9.48 -4.56
CA ALA A 122 11.41 10.87 -4.96
C ALA A 122 11.55 11.12 -6.47
N THR A 123 12.15 10.19 -7.23
CA THR A 123 12.26 10.27 -8.69
C THR A 123 11.09 9.61 -9.42
N GLY A 124 10.12 9.03 -8.68
CA GLY A 124 8.98 8.31 -9.21
C GLY A 124 9.31 6.87 -9.63
N ARG A 125 10.46 6.33 -9.24
CA ARG A 125 10.81 4.94 -9.54
C ARG A 125 10.22 4.01 -8.51
N ALA A 126 9.43 3.03 -8.95
CA ALA A 126 8.91 1.96 -8.12
C ALA A 126 9.89 0.78 -8.09
N VAL A 127 10.21 0.31 -6.89
CA VAL A 127 11.04 -0.89 -6.65
C VAL A 127 10.35 -1.81 -5.66
N PRO A 128 10.42 -3.14 -5.82
CA PRO A 128 9.87 -4.07 -4.84
C PRO A 128 10.44 -3.82 -3.44
N ALA A 129 9.61 -4.00 -2.43
CA ALA A 129 9.97 -3.88 -1.02
C ALA A 129 9.56 -5.14 -0.26
N ASP A 130 10.30 -5.44 0.81
CA ASP A 130 10.03 -6.60 1.64
C ASP A 130 8.73 -6.44 2.43
N THR A 131 7.96 -7.53 2.52
CA THR A 131 6.82 -7.63 3.42
C THR A 131 7.28 -7.78 4.87
N PRO A 132 6.47 -7.38 5.85
CA PRO A 132 6.74 -7.71 7.25
C PRO A 132 6.93 -9.22 7.42
N PRO A 133 7.75 -9.67 8.39
CA PRO A 133 7.92 -11.08 8.65
C PRO A 133 6.60 -11.71 9.09
N GLU A 134 6.32 -12.91 8.59
CA GLU A 134 5.15 -13.69 9.00
C GLU A 134 5.20 -13.93 10.52
N PRO A 135 4.10 -13.67 11.22
CA PRO A 135 4.04 -13.97 12.65
C PRO A 135 4.00 -15.50 12.88
N ASP A 136 4.59 -15.93 14.00
CA ASP A 136 4.45 -17.32 14.42
C ASP A 136 2.97 -17.65 14.64
N ILE A 137 2.58 -18.86 14.28
CA ILE A 137 1.19 -19.34 14.41
C ILE A 137 0.67 -19.26 15.84
N THR A 138 1.55 -19.38 16.84
CA THR A 138 1.17 -19.26 18.25
C THR A 138 0.65 -17.89 18.63
N ALA A 139 0.94 -16.85 17.85
CA ALA A 139 0.41 -15.50 18.07
C ALA A 139 -1.12 -15.43 17.95
N PHE A 140 -1.74 -16.37 17.24
CA PHE A 140 -3.19 -16.45 17.05
C PHE A 140 -3.93 -17.14 18.18
N PHE A 141 -3.22 -17.73 19.14
CA PHE A 141 -3.80 -18.50 20.22
C PHE A 141 -3.54 -17.87 21.59
N ALA A 142 -4.45 -18.13 22.52
CA ALA A 142 -4.23 -17.77 23.91
C ALA A 142 -3.03 -18.55 24.50
N PRO A 143 -2.31 -17.99 25.47
CA PRO A 143 -1.18 -18.65 26.10
C PRO A 143 -1.53 -20.06 26.61
N GLY A 144 -0.72 -21.05 26.21
CA GLY A 144 -0.91 -22.46 26.60
C GLY A 144 -1.89 -23.24 25.73
N ARG A 145 -2.64 -22.62 24.82
CA ARG A 145 -3.45 -23.33 23.84
C ARG A 145 -2.56 -23.95 22.78
N LYS A 146 -2.77 -25.25 22.53
CA LYS A 146 -2.02 -25.98 21.50
C LYS A 146 -2.88 -26.18 20.26
N MET A 147 -2.23 -26.14 19.12
CA MET A 147 -2.85 -26.52 17.86
C MET A 147 -3.20 -28.02 17.88
N PRO A 148 -4.31 -28.44 17.25
CA PRO A 148 -4.63 -29.84 17.10
C PRO A 148 -3.49 -30.63 16.44
N PRO A 149 -3.19 -31.85 16.84
CA PRO A 149 -1.99 -32.58 16.41
C PRO A 149 -1.93 -32.91 14.92
N ASP A 150 -3.09 -33.04 14.27
CA ASP A 150 -3.18 -33.40 12.84
C ASP A 150 -3.35 -32.21 11.93
N VAL A 151 -3.24 -30.99 12.47
CA VAL A 151 -3.41 -29.75 11.73
C VAL A 151 -2.05 -29.12 11.41
N GLN A 152 -1.85 -28.81 10.15
CA GLN A 152 -0.77 -27.95 9.68
C GLN A 152 -1.30 -26.52 9.50
N ALA A 153 -0.41 -25.55 9.64
CA ALA A 153 -0.78 -24.15 9.47
C ALA A 153 0.29 -23.38 8.69
N THR A 154 -0.15 -22.39 7.95
CA THR A 154 0.70 -21.31 7.45
C THR A 154 0.05 -19.98 7.78
N VAL A 155 0.82 -18.89 7.68
CA VAL A 155 0.30 -17.55 7.87
C VAL A 155 0.55 -16.77 6.59
N MET A 156 -0.47 -16.07 6.13
CA MET A 156 -0.33 -15.10 5.02
C MET A 156 -0.49 -13.69 5.55
N ILE A 157 0.18 -12.75 4.91
CA ILE A 157 -0.05 -11.32 5.15
C ILE A 157 -0.87 -10.78 4.00
N CYS A 158 -2.03 -10.22 4.32
CA CYS A 158 -3.02 -9.72 3.39
C CYS A 158 -3.16 -8.20 3.51
N LEU A 159 -3.58 -7.56 2.44
CA LEU A 159 -4.01 -6.16 2.50
C LEU A 159 -5.34 -6.08 3.25
N GLY A 160 -5.41 -5.23 4.27
CA GLY A 160 -6.61 -4.98 5.07
C GLY A 160 -7.09 -3.53 4.97
N LEU A 161 -8.25 -3.25 5.57
CA LEU A 161 -8.85 -1.91 5.53
C LEU A 161 -8.01 -0.85 6.27
N GLY A 162 -7.32 -1.22 7.34
CA GLY A 162 -6.54 -0.29 8.18
C GLY A 162 -5.02 -0.49 8.13
N GLY A 163 -4.51 -1.35 7.26
CA GLY A 163 -3.10 -1.74 7.17
C GLY A 163 -2.96 -3.13 6.59
N LEU A 164 -2.06 -3.95 7.14
CA LEU A 164 -1.94 -5.35 6.74
C LEU A 164 -2.53 -6.24 7.83
N LYS A 165 -3.13 -7.34 7.43
CA LYS A 165 -3.67 -8.36 8.34
C LYS A 165 -2.95 -9.68 8.12
N ALA A 166 -2.51 -10.34 9.19
CA ALA A 166 -2.04 -11.69 9.12
C ALA A 166 -3.24 -12.65 9.20
N GLN A 167 -3.30 -13.59 8.29
CA GLN A 167 -4.38 -14.58 8.18
C GLN A 167 -3.80 -15.98 8.30
N PRO A 168 -4.13 -16.75 9.36
CA PRO A 168 -3.72 -18.13 9.47
C PRO A 168 -4.60 -19.00 8.58
N LEU A 169 -3.96 -19.94 7.89
CA LEU A 169 -4.62 -21.00 7.15
C LEU A 169 -4.27 -22.33 7.79
N PHE A 170 -5.28 -23.17 7.94
CA PHE A 170 -5.15 -24.48 8.54
C PHE A 170 -5.60 -25.56 7.58
N TRP A 171 -4.91 -26.70 7.59
CA TRP A 171 -5.27 -27.86 6.80
C TRP A 171 -4.90 -29.17 7.49
N THR A 172 -5.60 -30.20 7.08
CA THR A 172 -5.34 -31.59 7.41
C THR A 172 -5.01 -32.38 6.16
N SER A 173 -4.76 -33.65 6.26
CA SER A 173 -4.58 -34.53 5.10
C SER A 173 -5.80 -34.58 4.16
N THR A 174 -6.99 -34.15 4.62
CA THR A 174 -8.24 -34.18 3.86
C THR A 174 -8.64 -32.83 3.29
N GLY A 175 -7.87 -31.75 3.55
CA GLY A 175 -8.12 -30.41 3.01
C GLY A 175 -8.10 -29.32 4.07
N MET A 176 -8.68 -28.17 3.73
CA MET A 176 -8.75 -27.01 4.64
C MET A 176 -9.52 -27.35 5.92
N ALA A 177 -8.97 -26.90 7.04
CA ALA A 177 -9.57 -27.07 8.36
C ALA A 177 -9.96 -25.72 8.97
N HIS A 178 -11.05 -25.69 9.71
CA HIS A 178 -11.42 -24.54 10.51
C HIS A 178 -10.90 -24.72 11.94
N VAL A 179 -9.97 -23.88 12.35
CA VAL A 179 -9.45 -23.81 13.72
C VAL A 179 -9.77 -22.43 14.27
N PRO A 180 -10.63 -22.34 15.30
CA PRO A 180 -10.94 -21.05 15.92
C PRO A 180 -9.67 -20.42 16.50
N VAL A 181 -9.48 -19.15 16.27
CA VAL A 181 -8.37 -18.34 16.80
C VAL A 181 -8.84 -17.48 17.96
N ASP A 182 -7.95 -17.17 18.89
CA ASP A 182 -8.24 -16.33 20.05
C ASP A 182 -7.84 -14.87 19.80
N ASN A 183 -6.90 -14.64 18.87
CA ASN A 183 -6.35 -13.34 18.58
C ASN A 183 -6.37 -13.03 17.09
N ASP A 184 -6.60 -11.77 16.77
CA ASP A 184 -6.30 -11.15 15.47
C ASP A 184 -4.87 -10.59 15.50
N VAL A 185 -4.12 -10.83 14.44
CA VAL A 185 -2.78 -10.26 14.25
C VAL A 185 -2.80 -9.35 13.03
N SER A 186 -2.35 -8.12 13.23
CA SER A 186 -2.29 -7.11 12.16
C SER A 186 -0.97 -6.34 12.22
N PHE A 187 -0.71 -5.59 11.15
CA PHE A 187 0.44 -4.70 11.05
C PHE A 187 -0.07 -3.32 10.69
N GLN A 188 0.10 -2.39 11.61
CA GLN A 188 -0.26 -1.00 11.41
C GLN A 188 0.94 -0.21 10.92
N TRP A 189 0.73 0.65 9.93
CA TRP A 189 1.75 1.58 9.46
C TRP A 189 1.82 2.78 10.40
N ASN A 190 2.99 3.05 10.95
CA ASN A 190 3.22 4.18 11.87
C ASN A 190 3.82 5.42 11.19
N GLY A 191 3.86 5.45 9.86
CA GLY A 191 4.50 6.50 9.06
C GLY A 191 5.94 6.20 8.66
N LYS A 192 6.53 5.08 9.14
CA LYS A 192 7.90 4.67 8.82
C LYS A 192 8.05 3.15 8.67
N ASN A 193 7.43 2.40 9.56
CA ASN A 193 7.53 0.94 9.63
C ASN A 193 6.17 0.33 9.96
N PHE A 194 6.04 -0.96 9.74
CA PHE A 194 4.92 -1.73 10.22
C PHE A 194 5.14 -2.15 11.68
N GLU A 195 4.15 -1.89 12.52
CA GLU A 195 4.10 -2.34 13.92
C GLU A 195 3.10 -3.49 14.04
N LYS A 196 3.59 -4.63 14.57
CA LYS A 196 2.74 -5.79 14.81
C LYS A 196 1.83 -5.53 16.00
N LEU A 197 0.53 -5.70 15.80
CA LEU A 197 -0.50 -5.64 16.82
C LEU A 197 -1.14 -7.02 16.98
N VAL A 198 -1.33 -7.44 18.23
CA VAL A 198 -2.08 -8.64 18.59
C VAL A 198 -3.25 -8.21 19.46
N GLN A 199 -4.46 -8.44 19.00
CA GLN A 199 -5.69 -8.06 19.68
C GLN A 199 -6.55 -9.29 19.90
N LYS A 200 -7.30 -9.32 20.99
CA LYS A 200 -8.24 -10.41 21.23
C LYS A 200 -9.29 -10.43 20.11
N HIS A 201 -9.48 -11.61 19.52
CA HIS A 201 -10.52 -11.79 18.51
C HIS A 201 -11.89 -11.51 19.13
N THR A 202 -12.67 -10.69 18.45
CA THR A 202 -14.07 -10.38 18.85
C THR A 202 -14.96 -10.83 17.70
N ASP A 203 -15.83 -11.81 18.02
CA ASP A 203 -16.87 -12.29 17.12
C ASP A 203 -17.87 -11.19 16.72
#